data_a776e8d403962f5e5966f263f123ae56
#
_entry.id   a776e8d403962f5e5966f263f123ae56
#
_cell.length_a   1.000
_cell.length_b   1.000
_cell.length_c   1.000
_cell.angle_alpha   90.00
_cell.angle_beta   90.00
_cell.angle_gamma   90.00
#
_symmetry.space_group_name_H-M   'P 1'
#
loop_
_entity.id
_entity.type
_entity.pdbx_description
1 polymer ?
#
loop_
_entity_poly.entity_id
_entity_poly.type
_entity_poly.pdbx_seq_one_letter_code
_entity_poly.pdbx_strand_id
1 'polypeptide(L)'
;MVKVFPAGCFGPDYFKEIKGPFPQIELLACGEVTPENTKVYFKNGASAIAVGSSVFRKEWLAAKKFQLIRNKIQAYLKALP
;
A
#
# COMPACT_ATOMS: atom_id res chain seq x y z
N MET A 1 12.57 -2.92 -8.86
CA MET A 1 11.16 -2.95 -8.41
C MET A 1 10.33 -2.01 -9.28
N VAL A 2 9.15 -2.45 -9.67
CA VAL A 2 8.24 -1.66 -10.51
C VAL A 2 7.10 -1.13 -9.66
N LYS A 3 6.88 0.18 -9.70
CA LYS A 3 5.80 0.83 -8.98
C LYS A 3 4.51 0.79 -9.80
N VAL A 4 3.45 0.28 -9.20
CA VAL A 4 2.10 0.31 -9.79
C VAL A 4 1.32 1.44 -9.12
N PHE A 5 0.99 2.46 -9.91
CA PHE A 5 0.28 3.63 -9.41
C PHE A 5 -0.73 4.12 -10.46
N PRO A 6 -1.94 4.45 -10.11
CA PRO A 6 -2.54 4.23 -8.78
C PRO A 6 -3.05 2.80 -8.63
N ALA A 7 -2.53 2.08 -7.64
CA ALA A 7 -2.86 0.68 -7.44
C ALA A 7 -4.37 0.45 -7.22
N GLY A 8 -5.03 1.38 -6.55
CA GLY A 8 -6.47 1.27 -6.29
C GLY A 8 -7.34 1.28 -7.55
N CYS A 9 -6.86 1.90 -8.63
CA CYS A 9 -7.59 1.91 -9.90
C CYS A 9 -7.58 0.54 -10.58
N PHE A 10 -6.50 -0.22 -10.39
CA PHE A 10 -6.32 -1.53 -11.04
C PHE A 10 -6.77 -2.67 -10.13
N GLY A 11 -6.65 -2.49 -8.82
CA GLY A 11 -7.00 -3.51 -7.84
C GLY A 11 -5.91 -4.55 -7.64
N PRO A 12 -6.02 -5.37 -6.57
CA PRO A 12 -5.00 -6.39 -6.27
C PRO A 12 -4.85 -7.47 -7.33
N ASP A 13 -5.94 -7.82 -8.03
CA ASP A 13 -5.91 -8.86 -9.06
C ASP A 13 -4.96 -8.53 -10.20
N TYR A 14 -4.77 -7.25 -10.49
CA TYR A 14 -3.84 -6.79 -11.52
C TYR A 14 -2.41 -7.25 -11.23
N PHE A 15 -2.03 -7.27 -9.97
CA PHE A 15 -0.71 -7.74 -9.53
C PHE A 15 -0.52 -9.21 -9.87
N LYS A 16 -1.54 -10.00 -9.61
CA LYS A 16 -1.52 -11.42 -9.94
C LYS A 16 -1.38 -11.64 -11.44
N GLU A 17 -2.06 -10.83 -12.24
CA GLU A 17 -1.99 -10.92 -13.70
C GLU A 17 -0.59 -10.59 -14.23
N ILE A 18 0.07 -9.59 -13.66
CA ILE A 18 1.44 -9.24 -14.05
C ILE A 18 2.40 -10.35 -13.65
N LYS A 19 2.26 -10.89 -12.43
CA LYS A 19 3.17 -11.91 -11.90
C LYS A 19 3.05 -13.23 -12.66
N GLY A 20 1.93 -13.48 -13.32
CA GLY A 20 1.76 -14.68 -14.12
C GLY A 20 2.87 -14.82 -15.19
N PRO A 21 2.93 -13.91 -16.18
CA PRO A 21 3.99 -13.96 -17.19
C PRO A 21 5.34 -13.47 -16.71
N PHE A 22 5.39 -12.67 -15.65
CA PHE A 22 6.64 -12.06 -15.16
C PHE A 22 6.86 -12.31 -13.65
N PRO A 23 7.01 -13.57 -13.23
CA PRO A 23 7.08 -13.88 -11.79
C PRO A 23 8.30 -13.30 -11.08
N GLN A 24 9.36 -12.96 -11.80
CA GLN A 24 10.58 -12.39 -11.24
C GLN A 24 10.50 -10.89 -10.97
N ILE A 25 9.50 -10.19 -11.49
CA ILE A 25 9.35 -8.75 -11.29
C ILE A 25 8.83 -8.48 -9.88
N GLU A 26 9.53 -7.60 -9.16
CA GLU A 26 9.05 -7.12 -7.87
C GLU A 26 8.13 -5.92 -8.07
N LEU A 27 6.95 -5.95 -7.47
CA LEU A 27 5.92 -4.92 -7.62
C LEU A 27 5.71 -4.16 -6.33
N LEU A 28 5.64 -2.83 -6.44
CA LEU A 28 5.33 -1.93 -5.33
C LEU A 28 3.92 -1.37 -5.54
N ALA A 29 3.02 -1.63 -4.60
CA ALA A 29 1.67 -1.08 -4.65
C ALA A 29 1.65 0.32 -4.02
N CYS A 30 1.20 1.30 -4.79
CA CYS A 30 1.11 2.70 -4.35
C CYS A 30 -0.20 3.31 -4.85
N GLY A 31 -0.91 3.99 -3.97
CA GLY A 31 -2.19 4.61 -4.28
C GLY A 31 -3.37 3.79 -3.77
N GLU A 32 -4.13 4.39 -2.87
CA GLU A 32 -5.30 3.78 -2.24
C GLU A 32 -5.00 2.48 -1.49
N VAL A 33 -3.76 2.32 -1.02
CA VAL A 33 -3.40 1.19 -0.16
C VAL A 33 -3.81 1.53 1.27
N THR A 34 -4.59 0.63 1.89
CA THR A 34 -5.07 0.77 3.26
C THR A 34 -4.54 -0.36 4.12
N PRO A 35 -4.57 -0.25 5.45
CA PRO A 35 -4.21 -1.40 6.28
C PRO A 35 -5.06 -2.63 5.98
N GLU A 36 -6.34 -2.42 5.63
CA GLU A 36 -7.28 -3.49 5.37
C GLU A 36 -6.96 -4.24 4.07
N ASN A 37 -6.50 -3.54 3.01
CA ASN A 37 -6.21 -4.18 1.72
C ASN A 37 -4.74 -4.55 1.54
N THR A 38 -3.86 -4.18 2.47
CA THR A 38 -2.43 -4.49 2.39
C THR A 38 -2.17 -5.99 2.23
N LYS A 39 -2.83 -6.81 3.05
CA LYS A 39 -2.64 -8.27 2.97
C LYS A 39 -3.06 -8.83 1.62
N VAL A 40 -4.11 -8.27 1.03
CA VAL A 40 -4.61 -8.71 -0.27
C VAL A 40 -3.60 -8.40 -1.37
N TYR A 41 -2.97 -7.22 -1.33
CA TYR A 41 -1.93 -6.89 -2.29
C TYR A 41 -0.74 -7.85 -2.18
N PHE A 42 -0.27 -8.12 -0.96
CA PHE A 42 0.84 -9.06 -0.78
C PHE A 42 0.45 -10.48 -1.21
N LYS A 43 -0.77 -10.91 -0.92
CA LYS A 43 -1.26 -12.21 -1.34
C LYS A 43 -1.28 -12.35 -2.86
N ASN A 44 -1.50 -11.26 -3.58
CA ASN A 44 -1.56 -11.23 -5.04
C ASN A 44 -0.21 -10.92 -5.69
N GLY A 45 0.85 -10.85 -4.92
CA GLY A 45 2.19 -10.79 -5.49
C GLY A 45 2.94 -9.47 -5.32
N ALA A 46 2.39 -8.51 -4.56
CA ALA A 46 3.14 -7.31 -4.23
C ALA A 46 4.32 -7.66 -3.33
N SER A 47 5.47 -7.02 -3.56
CA SER A 47 6.66 -7.17 -2.73
C SER A 47 6.76 -6.08 -1.68
N ALA A 48 6.11 -4.95 -1.91
CA ALA A 48 6.15 -3.80 -1.01
C ALA A 48 4.92 -2.92 -1.23
N ILE A 49 4.67 -2.03 -0.28
CA ILE A 49 3.66 -0.98 -0.41
C ILE A 49 4.31 0.37 -0.14
N ALA A 50 3.75 1.42 -0.73
CA ALA A 50 4.10 2.79 -0.42
C ALA A 50 2.85 3.52 0.04
N VAL A 51 2.98 4.27 1.12
CA VAL A 51 1.87 5.02 1.71
C VAL A 51 2.27 6.49 1.85
N GLY A 52 1.30 7.36 1.70
CA GLY A 52 1.58 8.79 1.79
C GLY A 52 0.38 9.56 2.32
N SER A 53 -0.50 10.04 1.44
CA SER A 53 -1.61 10.90 1.83
C SER A 53 -2.57 10.28 2.85
N SER A 54 -2.68 8.96 2.88
CA SER A 54 -3.53 8.27 3.86
C SER A 54 -2.95 8.31 5.28
N VAL A 55 -1.63 8.47 5.38
CA VAL A 55 -0.90 8.54 6.66
C VAL A 55 -0.64 10.00 7.03
N PHE A 56 -0.13 10.77 6.07
CA PHE A 56 0.25 12.17 6.29
C PHE A 56 -0.86 13.10 5.79
N ARG A 57 -2.04 13.01 6.42
CA ARG A 57 -3.17 13.83 6.06
C ARG A 57 -2.90 15.29 6.40
N LYS A 58 -3.28 16.19 5.48
CA LYS A 58 -3.07 17.64 5.67
C LYS A 58 -3.70 18.14 6.97
N GLU A 59 -4.91 17.70 7.28
CA GLU A 59 -5.62 18.10 8.49
C GLU A 59 -4.92 17.61 9.76
N TRP A 60 -4.31 16.45 9.73
CA TRP A 60 -3.56 15.94 10.87
C TRP A 60 -2.24 16.67 11.07
N LEU A 61 -1.56 17.01 9.98
CA LEU A 61 -0.32 17.77 10.02
C LEU A 61 -0.58 19.21 10.51
N ALA A 62 -1.61 19.85 9.98
CA ALA A 62 -1.99 21.21 10.36
C ALA A 62 -2.38 21.30 11.83
N ALA A 63 -3.09 20.26 12.35
CA ALA A 63 -3.53 20.22 13.75
C ALA A 63 -2.48 19.56 14.67
N LYS A 64 -1.32 19.18 14.16
CA LYS A 64 -0.24 18.51 14.88
C LYS A 64 -0.70 17.22 15.56
N LYS A 65 -1.60 16.49 14.92
CA LYS A 65 -2.15 15.23 15.45
C LYS A 65 -1.22 14.06 15.13
N PHE A 66 -0.01 14.10 15.64
CA PHE A 66 1.03 13.11 15.36
C PHE A 66 0.68 11.72 15.88
N GLN A 67 -0.12 11.63 16.94
CA GLN A 67 -0.56 10.34 17.46
C GLN A 67 -1.44 9.58 16.45
N LEU A 68 -2.29 10.30 15.72
CA LEU A 68 -3.12 9.69 14.66
C LEU A 68 -2.26 9.17 13.52
N ILE A 69 -1.22 9.93 13.14
CA ILE A 69 -0.26 9.51 12.11
C ILE A 69 0.45 8.23 12.57
N ARG A 70 0.93 8.22 13.81
CA ARG A 70 1.61 7.06 14.39
C ARG A 70 0.71 5.84 14.41
N ASN A 71 -0.54 6.00 14.83
CA ASN A 71 -1.50 4.90 14.88
C ASN A 71 -1.74 4.32 13.49
N LYS A 72 -1.82 5.17 12.47
CA LYS A 72 -2.04 4.74 11.09
C LYS A 72 -0.84 3.95 10.57
N ILE A 73 0.38 4.43 10.85
CA ILE A 73 1.60 3.72 10.47
C ILE A 73 1.64 2.35 11.15
N GLN A 74 1.31 2.28 12.44
CA GLN A 74 1.29 1.01 13.16
C GLN A 74 0.27 0.04 12.58
N ALA A 75 -0.89 0.54 12.13
CA ALA A 75 -1.90 -0.30 11.49
C ALA A 75 -1.37 -0.95 10.20
N TYR A 76 -0.62 -0.19 9.39
CA TYR A 76 0.04 -0.75 8.21
C TYR A 76 1.09 -1.79 8.57
N LEU A 77 1.92 -1.51 9.58
CA LEU A 77 2.96 -2.44 10.01
C LEU A 77 2.37 -3.77 10.48
N LYS A 78 1.25 -3.72 11.20
CA LYS A 78 0.55 -4.94 11.64
C LYS A 78 -0.04 -5.73 10.48
N ALA A 79 -0.35 -5.07 9.37
CA ALA A 79 -0.94 -5.71 8.20
C ALA A 79 0.12 -6.36 7.28
N LEU A 80 1.40 -6.08 7.49
CA LEU A 80 2.47 -6.68 6.70
C LEU A 80 2.58 -8.18 6.98
N PRO A 81 2.97 -8.98 5.96
CA PRO A 81 3.17 -10.42 6.15
C PRO A 81 4.38 -10.73 7.01
#